data_52c12bc7ff7da3ebc3bb65b6b394d2a0
#
_entry.id   52c12bc7ff7da3ebc3bb65b6b394d2a0
#
_cell.length_a   1.000
_cell.length_b   1.000
_cell.length_c   1.000
_cell.angle_alpha   90.00
_cell.angle_beta   90.00
_cell.angle_gamma   90.00
#
_symmetry.space_group_name_H-M   'P 1'
#
loop_
_entity.id
_entity.type
_entity.pdbx_description
1 polymer ?
#
loop_
_entity_poly.entity_id
_entity_poly.type
_entity_poly.pdbx_seq_one_letter_code
_entity_poly.pdbx_strand_id
1 'polypeptide(L)'
;MEKFHNKDADMRTANLLSNLYNNLSNTYLLMKRGNEAAKALRTAFDIRMEYAHWGLAESHDSLQQMMNLINMLLLAKDVDNAKIVLEQYESLVLEHLSDTSLDYGICKLSQGIIDMMEGKPEPAEMNLLGAENIIGNAVGSDNDYMKTTYRYLNNLYARWKKPEKAIAYRDKFLGVKQSVLNQLE
;
A
#
# COMPACT_ATOMS: atom_id res chain seq x y z
N MET A 1 41.18 16.16 6.99
CA MET A 1 40.80 15.86 5.59
C MET A 1 39.29 15.69 5.55
N GLU A 2 38.55 16.77 5.31
CA GLU A 2 37.13 16.69 5.03
C GLU A 2 36.94 15.96 3.70
N LYS A 3 36.30 14.79 3.72
CA LYS A 3 35.84 14.14 2.50
C LYS A 3 34.79 15.05 1.89
N PHE A 4 35.13 15.75 0.82
CA PHE A 4 34.14 16.39 -0.04
C PHE A 4 33.23 15.27 -0.58
N HIS A 5 32.12 14.99 0.11
CA HIS A 5 31.05 14.18 -0.46
C HIS A 5 30.45 14.97 -1.63
N ASN A 6 30.60 14.43 -2.82
CA ASN A 6 29.90 14.99 -3.98
C ASN A 6 28.41 14.58 -3.88
N LYS A 7 27.62 15.45 -3.27
CA LYS A 7 26.18 15.24 -3.02
C LYS A 7 25.43 14.70 -4.25
N ASP A 8 25.73 15.22 -5.43
CA ASP A 8 25.05 14.80 -6.67
C ASP A 8 25.46 13.38 -7.11
N ALA A 9 26.72 13.01 -6.93
CA ALA A 9 27.20 11.65 -7.23
C ALA A 9 26.62 10.63 -6.25
N ASP A 10 26.57 10.96 -4.96
CA ASP A 10 26.01 10.11 -3.92
C ASP A 10 24.50 9.91 -4.13
N MET A 11 23.78 10.97 -4.50
CA MET A 11 22.35 10.91 -4.86
C MET A 11 22.08 10.01 -6.07
N ARG A 12 22.86 10.15 -7.14
CA ARG A 12 22.72 9.30 -8.33
C ARG A 12 22.97 7.83 -7.99
N THR A 13 23.97 7.56 -7.18
CA THR A 13 24.32 6.20 -6.72
C THR A 13 23.19 5.62 -5.87
N ALA A 14 22.62 6.39 -4.93
CA ALA A 14 21.50 5.98 -4.12
C ALA A 14 20.26 5.64 -4.97
N ASN A 15 19.94 6.50 -5.96
CA ASN A 15 18.85 6.23 -6.89
C ASN A 15 19.05 4.95 -7.70
N LEU A 16 20.24 4.73 -8.23
CA LEU A 16 20.57 3.52 -8.98
C LEU A 16 20.45 2.27 -8.10
N LEU A 17 20.98 2.31 -6.88
CA LEU A 17 20.90 1.20 -5.93
C LEU A 17 19.44 0.90 -5.54
N SER A 18 18.66 1.93 -5.21
CA SER A 18 17.25 1.77 -4.87
C SER A 18 16.47 1.13 -6.04
N ASN A 19 16.69 1.60 -7.28
CA ASN A 19 16.06 1.02 -8.45
C ASN A 19 16.49 -0.43 -8.72
N LEU A 20 17.75 -0.77 -8.46
CA LEU A 20 18.24 -2.15 -8.57
C LEU A 20 17.54 -3.07 -7.57
N TYR A 21 17.39 -2.64 -6.31
CA TYR A 21 16.66 -3.42 -5.30
C TYR A 21 15.16 -3.55 -5.61
N ASN A 22 14.53 -2.52 -6.21
CA ASN A 22 13.16 -2.63 -6.70
C ASN A 22 13.02 -3.69 -7.81
N ASN A 23 13.95 -3.68 -8.77
CA ASN A 23 13.95 -4.68 -9.84
C ASN A 23 14.23 -6.09 -9.30
N LEU A 24 15.12 -6.21 -8.32
CA LEU A 24 15.40 -7.47 -7.64
C LEU A 24 14.15 -7.99 -6.91
N SER A 25 13.43 -7.10 -6.23
CA SER A 25 12.16 -7.45 -5.58
C SER A 25 11.15 -8.00 -6.59
N ASN A 26 10.96 -7.31 -7.73
CA ASN A 26 10.06 -7.78 -8.78
C ASN A 26 10.49 -9.17 -9.32
N THR A 27 11.79 -9.40 -9.45
CA THR A 27 12.32 -10.70 -9.85
C THR A 27 12.00 -11.78 -8.83
N TYR A 28 12.18 -11.52 -7.54
CA TYR A 28 11.79 -12.45 -6.47
C TYR A 28 10.29 -12.73 -6.45
N LEU A 29 9.44 -11.73 -6.76
CA LEU A 29 8.00 -11.92 -6.90
C LEU A 29 7.65 -12.91 -8.02
N LEU A 30 8.25 -12.74 -9.19
CA LEU A 30 8.07 -13.66 -10.31
C LEU A 30 8.51 -15.09 -9.95
N MET A 31 9.52 -15.22 -9.10
CA MET A 31 10.01 -16.50 -8.55
C MET A 31 9.17 -17.01 -7.37
N LYS A 32 8.07 -16.33 -6.97
CA LYS A 32 7.22 -16.61 -5.81
C LYS A 32 7.98 -16.61 -4.47
N ARG A 33 9.05 -15.83 -4.38
CA ARG A 33 9.91 -15.67 -3.21
C ARG A 33 9.55 -14.37 -2.47
N GLY A 34 8.36 -14.35 -1.84
CA GLY A 34 7.77 -13.14 -1.23
C GLY A 34 8.63 -12.51 -0.13
N ASN A 35 9.25 -13.32 0.72
CA ASN A 35 10.09 -12.80 1.81
C ASN A 35 11.35 -12.11 1.30
N GLU A 36 11.98 -12.64 0.26
CA GLU A 36 13.15 -12.01 -0.36
C GLU A 36 12.77 -10.75 -1.14
N ALA A 37 11.59 -10.77 -1.76
CA ALA A 37 11.03 -9.59 -2.40
C ALA A 37 10.81 -8.45 -1.38
N ALA A 38 10.19 -8.75 -0.25
CA ALA A 38 9.97 -7.79 0.83
C ALA A 38 11.29 -7.22 1.38
N LYS A 39 12.32 -8.07 1.59
CA LYS A 39 13.65 -7.62 2.03
C LYS A 39 14.31 -6.69 1.02
N ALA A 40 14.23 -7.00 -0.27
CA ALA A 40 14.79 -6.15 -1.33
C ALA A 40 14.09 -4.79 -1.38
N LEU A 41 12.76 -4.75 -1.30
CA LEU A 41 12.00 -3.50 -1.23
C LEU A 41 12.33 -2.68 0.02
N ARG A 42 12.48 -3.33 1.17
CA ARG A 42 12.90 -2.66 2.40
C ARG A 42 14.27 -1.99 2.23
N THR A 43 15.23 -2.69 1.63
CA THR A 43 16.57 -2.12 1.36
C THR A 43 16.47 -0.92 0.40
N ALA A 44 15.65 -1.02 -0.65
CA ALA A 44 15.41 0.09 -1.58
C ALA A 44 14.86 1.32 -0.86
N PHE A 45 13.91 1.10 0.03
CA PHE A 45 13.30 2.14 0.85
C PHE A 45 14.31 2.77 1.83
N ASP A 46 15.04 1.96 2.59
CA ASP A 46 16.03 2.44 3.56
C ASP A 46 17.09 3.32 2.88
N ILE A 47 17.56 2.94 1.68
CA ILE A 47 18.47 3.76 0.87
C ILE A 47 17.84 5.11 0.54
N ARG A 48 16.58 5.16 0.09
CA ARG A 48 15.90 6.41 -0.25
C ARG A 48 15.70 7.30 0.98
N MET A 49 15.31 6.71 2.11
CA MET A 49 15.11 7.47 3.35
C MET A 49 16.41 8.06 3.88
N GLU A 50 17.54 7.35 3.76
CA GLU A 50 18.86 7.88 4.13
C GLU A 50 19.20 9.15 3.36
N TYR A 51 18.80 9.26 2.11
CA TYR A 51 19.08 10.41 1.23
C TYR A 51 17.88 11.37 1.06
N ALA A 52 16.74 11.12 1.72
CA ALA A 52 15.53 11.94 1.62
C ALA A 52 15.78 13.40 2.02
N HIS A 53 16.60 13.64 3.06
CA HIS A 53 16.96 14.98 3.53
C HIS A 53 17.78 15.80 2.49
N TRP A 54 18.21 15.18 1.40
CA TRP A 54 18.89 15.85 0.29
C TRP A 54 17.94 16.21 -0.87
N GLY A 55 16.61 16.05 -0.70
CA GLY A 55 15.61 16.35 -1.70
C GLY A 55 15.34 15.21 -2.69
N LEU A 56 15.83 13.99 -2.40
CA LEU A 56 15.55 12.78 -3.18
C LEU A 56 14.15 12.23 -2.94
N ALA A 57 13.49 12.64 -1.90
CA ALA A 57 12.08 12.36 -1.72
C ALA A 57 11.25 13.24 -2.66
N GLU A 58 11.35 13.04 -3.94
CA GLU A 58 10.21 13.27 -4.81
C GLU A 58 9.13 12.32 -4.30
N SER A 59 8.23 12.89 -3.54
CA SER A 59 7.30 12.25 -2.62
C SER A 59 6.53 11.07 -3.23
N HIS A 60 6.21 11.14 -4.52
CA HIS A 60 5.39 10.14 -5.19
C HIS A 60 6.08 8.77 -5.34
N ASP A 61 7.33 8.74 -5.77
CA ASP A 61 8.07 7.48 -5.95
C ASP A 61 8.33 6.76 -4.62
N SER A 62 8.61 7.53 -3.56
CA SER A 62 8.84 6.98 -2.23
C SER A 62 7.55 6.41 -1.62
N LEU A 63 6.43 7.13 -1.76
CA LEU A 63 5.12 6.66 -1.33
C LEU A 63 4.71 5.38 -2.08
N GLN A 64 4.92 5.32 -3.40
CA GLN A 64 4.63 4.13 -4.19
C GLN A 64 5.46 2.91 -3.73
N GLN A 65 6.73 3.11 -3.40
CA GLN A 65 7.59 2.02 -2.91
C GLN A 65 7.15 1.54 -1.52
N MET A 66 6.77 2.45 -0.62
CA MET A 66 6.24 2.09 0.69
C MET A 66 4.95 1.30 0.57
N MET A 67 4.03 1.72 -0.29
CA MET A 67 2.79 1.00 -0.56
C MET A 67 3.07 -0.41 -1.11
N ASN A 68 4.01 -0.55 -2.05
CA ASN A 68 4.41 -1.85 -2.57
C ASN A 68 4.99 -2.74 -1.46
N LEU A 69 5.82 -2.18 -0.58
CA LEU A 69 6.38 -2.91 0.56
C LEU A 69 5.30 -3.35 1.54
N ILE A 70 4.34 -2.48 1.88
CA ILE A 70 3.19 -2.83 2.73
C ILE A 70 2.44 -4.01 2.13
N ASN A 71 2.08 -3.95 0.84
CA ASN A 71 1.37 -5.02 0.15
C ASN A 71 2.15 -6.35 0.20
N MET A 72 3.47 -6.30 0.02
CA MET A 72 4.32 -7.48 0.09
C MET A 72 4.37 -8.09 1.49
N LEU A 73 4.50 -7.26 2.51
CA LEU A 73 4.52 -7.71 3.90
C LEU A 73 3.18 -8.33 4.30
N LEU A 74 2.06 -7.74 3.86
CA LEU A 74 0.72 -8.30 4.08
C LEU A 74 0.53 -9.66 3.37
N LEU A 75 1.02 -9.80 2.14
CA LEU A 75 1.01 -11.09 1.42
C LEU A 75 1.87 -12.15 2.11
N ALA A 76 3.01 -11.75 2.66
CA ALA A 76 3.90 -12.61 3.45
C ALA A 76 3.37 -12.89 4.87
N LYS A 77 2.25 -12.26 5.27
CA LYS A 77 1.69 -12.27 6.63
C LYS A 77 2.64 -11.71 7.71
N ASP A 78 3.55 -10.85 7.32
CA ASP A 78 4.46 -10.14 8.21
C ASP A 78 3.77 -8.85 8.71
N VAL A 79 2.81 -9.04 9.62
CA VAL A 79 1.94 -7.98 10.11
C VAL A 79 2.71 -6.93 10.89
N ASP A 80 3.70 -7.33 11.69
CA ASP A 80 4.46 -6.41 12.54
C ASP A 80 5.27 -5.43 11.70
N ASN A 81 5.99 -5.92 10.69
CA ASN A 81 6.73 -5.05 9.78
C ASN A 81 5.78 -4.22 8.89
N ALA A 82 4.64 -4.77 8.48
CA ALA A 82 3.64 -4.03 7.72
C ALA A 82 3.12 -2.81 8.50
N LYS A 83 2.87 -2.93 9.80
CA LYS A 83 2.47 -1.81 10.68
C LYS A 83 3.52 -0.71 10.72
N ILE A 84 4.79 -1.09 10.95
CA ILE A 84 5.89 -0.11 11.04
C ILE A 84 5.99 0.71 9.74
N VAL A 85 5.91 0.06 8.58
CA VAL A 85 5.97 0.75 7.29
C VAL A 85 4.71 1.58 7.04
N LEU A 86 3.54 1.08 7.45
CA LEU A 86 2.27 1.79 7.30
C LEU A 86 2.21 3.07 8.14
N GLU A 87 2.71 3.06 9.38
CA GLU A 87 2.81 4.24 10.22
C GLU A 87 3.69 5.32 9.58
N GLN A 88 4.82 4.94 9.01
CA GLN A 88 5.70 5.85 8.28
C GLN A 88 5.02 6.41 7.01
N TYR A 89 4.32 5.54 6.27
CA TYR A 89 3.57 5.93 5.08
C TYR A 89 2.45 6.91 5.41
N GLU A 90 1.64 6.62 6.43
CA GLU A 90 0.55 7.50 6.88
C GLU A 90 1.07 8.87 7.33
N SER A 91 2.18 8.91 8.07
CA SER A 91 2.82 10.16 8.48
C SER A 91 3.23 11.03 7.29
N LEU A 92 3.88 10.44 6.28
CA LEU A 92 4.29 11.15 5.06
C LEU A 92 3.08 11.61 4.23
N VAL A 93 2.03 10.79 4.15
CA VAL A 93 0.79 11.16 3.44
C VAL A 93 0.13 12.37 4.10
N LEU A 94 0.05 12.39 5.43
CA LEU A 94 -0.54 13.51 6.16
C LEU A 94 0.34 14.77 6.14
N GLU A 95 1.66 14.63 6.05
CA GLU A 95 2.60 15.75 5.96
C GLU A 95 2.55 16.43 4.58
N HIS A 96 2.45 15.65 3.49
CA HIS A 96 2.63 16.15 2.13
C HIS A 96 1.34 16.20 1.30
N LEU A 97 0.30 15.47 1.69
CA LEU A 97 -0.98 15.39 0.99
C LEU A 97 -2.13 15.83 1.91
N SER A 98 -3.17 14.99 2.02
CA SER A 98 -4.29 15.27 2.93
C SER A 98 -4.94 13.97 3.40
N ASP A 99 -5.77 14.09 4.44
CA ASP A 99 -6.62 13.02 4.95
C ASP A 99 -7.80 12.63 4.01
N THR A 100 -7.96 13.37 2.92
CA THR A 100 -8.94 13.10 1.85
C THR A 100 -8.28 12.56 0.58
N SER A 101 -6.95 12.41 0.57
CA SER A 101 -6.21 11.91 -0.58
C SER A 101 -6.44 10.42 -0.82
N LEU A 102 -6.23 9.98 -2.07
CA LEU A 102 -6.24 8.55 -2.42
C LEU A 102 -5.26 7.76 -1.54
N ASP A 103 -4.07 8.29 -1.32
CA ASP A 103 -3.02 7.65 -0.52
C ASP A 103 -3.48 7.44 0.93
N TYR A 104 -4.18 8.40 1.53
CA TYR A 104 -4.76 8.21 2.86
C TYR A 104 -5.88 7.15 2.87
N GLY A 105 -6.69 7.10 1.81
CA GLY A 105 -7.65 6.02 1.62
C GLY A 105 -6.98 4.64 1.56
N ILE A 106 -5.81 4.55 0.91
CA ILE A 106 -4.99 3.33 0.86
C ILE A 106 -4.40 3.00 2.24
N CYS A 107 -4.00 3.99 3.06
CA CYS A 107 -3.61 3.77 4.45
C CYS A 107 -4.75 3.09 5.23
N LYS A 108 -5.97 3.61 5.12
CA LYS A 108 -7.15 3.03 5.80
C LYS A 108 -7.46 1.63 5.30
N LEU A 109 -7.36 1.37 4.00
CA LEU A 109 -7.51 0.02 3.44
C LEU A 109 -6.48 -0.94 4.03
N SER A 110 -5.21 -0.56 4.06
CA SER A 110 -4.13 -1.39 4.60
C SER A 110 -4.29 -1.64 6.10
N GLN A 111 -4.68 -0.62 6.88
CA GLN A 111 -4.97 -0.78 8.29
C GLN A 111 -6.14 -1.74 8.53
N GLY A 112 -7.22 -1.63 7.74
CA GLY A 112 -8.35 -2.53 7.83
C GLY A 112 -7.98 -3.99 7.52
N ILE A 113 -7.06 -4.22 6.57
CA ILE A 113 -6.53 -5.56 6.26
C ILE A 113 -5.73 -6.09 7.45
N ILE A 114 -4.87 -5.26 8.06
CA ILE A 114 -4.10 -5.61 9.26
C ILE A 114 -5.04 -6.00 10.39
N ASP A 115 -6.06 -5.20 10.68
CA ASP A 115 -7.04 -5.46 11.73
C ASP A 115 -7.79 -6.78 11.50
N MET A 116 -8.12 -7.12 10.23
CA MET A 116 -8.69 -8.42 9.87
C MET A 116 -7.73 -9.57 10.16
N MET A 117 -6.44 -9.40 9.90
CA MET A 117 -5.41 -10.43 10.15
C MET A 117 -5.19 -10.64 11.64
N GLU A 118 -5.36 -9.61 12.45
CA GLU A 118 -5.30 -9.66 13.91
C GLU A 118 -6.59 -10.14 14.57
N GLY A 119 -7.65 -10.37 13.78
CA GLY A 119 -8.94 -10.82 14.31
C GLY A 119 -9.73 -9.74 15.04
N LYS A 120 -9.58 -8.48 14.64
CA LYS A 120 -10.25 -7.29 15.19
C LYS A 120 -11.35 -6.79 14.24
N PRO A 121 -12.57 -7.37 14.26
CA PRO A 121 -13.57 -7.08 13.23
C PRO A 121 -14.12 -5.65 13.31
N GLU A 122 -14.28 -5.04 14.50
CA GLU A 122 -14.79 -3.68 14.65
C GLU A 122 -13.81 -2.62 14.14
N PRO A 123 -12.51 -2.61 14.52
CA PRO A 123 -11.51 -1.75 13.88
C PRO A 123 -11.40 -1.96 12.38
N ALA A 124 -11.44 -3.21 11.91
CA ALA A 124 -11.39 -3.53 10.48
C ALA A 124 -12.57 -2.92 9.72
N GLU A 125 -13.81 -3.02 10.26
CA GLU A 125 -15.00 -2.39 9.66
C GLU A 125 -14.81 -0.88 9.56
N MET A 126 -14.39 -0.24 10.63
CA MET A 126 -14.18 1.21 10.65
C MET A 126 -13.16 1.67 9.61
N ASN A 127 -12.01 1.00 9.54
CA ASN A 127 -10.95 1.37 8.60
C ASN A 127 -11.34 1.06 7.16
N LEU A 128 -11.97 -0.08 6.86
CA LEU A 128 -12.40 -0.43 5.52
C LEU A 128 -13.55 0.46 4.99
N LEU A 129 -14.50 0.87 5.86
CA LEU A 129 -15.53 1.83 5.48
C LEU A 129 -14.95 3.23 5.29
N GLY A 130 -13.97 3.62 6.11
CA GLY A 130 -13.20 4.85 5.89
C GLY A 130 -12.48 4.85 4.55
N ALA A 131 -11.84 3.74 4.18
CA ALA A 131 -11.22 3.56 2.88
C ALA A 131 -12.25 3.67 1.72
N GLU A 132 -13.40 2.99 1.83
CA GLU A 132 -14.48 3.09 0.84
C GLU A 132 -14.89 4.54 0.58
N ASN A 133 -15.11 5.30 1.65
CA ASN A 133 -15.52 6.69 1.55
C ASN A 133 -14.43 7.58 0.93
N ILE A 134 -13.20 7.51 1.42
CA ILE A 134 -12.09 8.36 0.98
C ILE A 134 -11.72 8.04 -0.47
N ILE A 135 -11.51 6.77 -0.81
CA ILE A 135 -11.15 6.34 -2.16
C ILE A 135 -12.28 6.68 -3.15
N GLY A 136 -13.55 6.42 -2.74
CA GLY A 136 -14.71 6.74 -3.57
C GLY A 136 -14.82 8.22 -3.90
N ASN A 137 -14.53 9.11 -2.94
CA ASN A 137 -14.52 10.55 -3.15
C ASN A 137 -13.31 11.03 -3.99
N ALA A 138 -12.15 10.41 -3.81
CA ALA A 138 -10.92 10.81 -4.50
C ALA A 138 -10.88 10.39 -5.98
N VAL A 139 -11.31 9.16 -6.30
CA VAL A 139 -11.14 8.57 -7.63
C VAL A 139 -12.38 7.85 -8.18
N GLY A 140 -13.51 7.97 -7.49
CA GLY A 140 -14.76 7.30 -7.87
C GLY A 140 -14.81 5.83 -7.43
N SER A 141 -15.89 5.15 -7.79
CA SER A 141 -16.14 3.78 -7.34
C SER A 141 -15.67 2.69 -8.32
N ASP A 142 -15.25 3.05 -9.53
CA ASP A 142 -14.89 2.12 -10.59
C ASP A 142 -13.38 2.05 -10.80
N ASN A 143 -12.68 1.46 -9.81
CA ASN A 143 -11.23 1.28 -9.84
C ASN A 143 -10.80 0.07 -8.99
N ASP A 144 -9.54 -0.34 -9.14
CA ASP A 144 -9.00 -1.52 -8.47
C ASP A 144 -8.88 -1.38 -6.94
N TYR A 145 -8.72 -0.17 -6.41
CA TYR A 145 -8.70 0.06 -4.96
C TYR A 145 -10.09 -0.15 -4.36
N MET A 146 -11.14 0.38 -4.99
CA MET A 146 -12.52 0.15 -4.56
C MET A 146 -12.91 -1.32 -4.67
N LYS A 147 -12.54 -1.98 -5.75
CA LYS A 147 -12.74 -3.43 -5.92
C LYS A 147 -12.05 -4.22 -4.81
N THR A 148 -10.83 -3.85 -4.46
CA THR A 148 -10.10 -4.46 -3.35
C THR A 148 -10.81 -4.20 -2.02
N THR A 149 -11.25 -2.96 -1.76
CA THR A 149 -11.99 -2.57 -0.55
C THR A 149 -13.29 -3.39 -0.41
N TYR A 150 -14.09 -3.50 -1.48
CA TYR A 150 -15.32 -4.30 -1.47
C TYR A 150 -15.04 -5.77 -1.21
N ARG A 151 -13.97 -6.33 -1.77
CA ARG A 151 -13.56 -7.72 -1.51
C ARG A 151 -13.23 -7.94 -0.04
N TYR A 152 -12.50 -7.02 0.59
CA TYR A 152 -12.16 -7.14 2.01
C TYR A 152 -13.38 -6.93 2.91
N LEU A 153 -14.28 -6.00 2.61
CA LEU A 153 -15.55 -5.82 3.33
C LEU A 153 -16.45 -7.07 3.23
N ASN A 154 -16.56 -7.65 2.03
CA ASN A 154 -17.27 -8.93 1.85
C ASN A 154 -16.67 -10.03 2.74
N ASN A 155 -15.35 -10.21 2.71
CA ASN A 155 -14.65 -11.21 3.51
C ASN A 155 -14.79 -10.97 5.02
N LEU A 156 -14.71 -9.71 5.46
CA LEU A 156 -14.91 -9.32 6.84
C LEU A 156 -16.31 -9.74 7.32
N TYR A 157 -17.35 -9.32 6.62
CA TYR A 157 -18.72 -9.59 7.02
C TYR A 157 -19.09 -11.07 6.92
N ALA A 158 -18.53 -11.81 5.96
CA ALA A 158 -18.72 -13.26 5.87
C ALA A 158 -18.13 -13.95 7.11
N ARG A 159 -16.91 -13.60 7.54
CA ARG A 159 -16.28 -14.14 8.75
C ARG A 159 -17.00 -13.70 10.03
N TRP A 160 -17.50 -12.49 10.04
CA TRP A 160 -18.22 -11.91 11.19
C TRP A 160 -19.70 -12.33 11.27
N LYS A 161 -20.11 -13.27 10.41
CA LYS A 161 -21.48 -13.82 10.36
C LYS A 161 -22.56 -12.74 10.16
N LYS A 162 -22.28 -11.73 9.34
CA LYS A 162 -23.22 -10.70 8.90
C LYS A 162 -23.58 -10.90 7.41
N PRO A 163 -24.39 -11.92 7.05
CA PRO A 163 -24.55 -12.36 5.67
C PRO A 163 -25.15 -11.31 4.74
N GLU A 164 -26.08 -10.49 5.23
CA GLU A 164 -26.70 -9.43 4.42
C GLU A 164 -25.67 -8.40 3.94
N LYS A 165 -24.79 -7.94 4.86
CA LYS A 165 -23.71 -7.03 4.51
C LYS A 165 -22.69 -7.69 3.58
N ALA A 166 -22.37 -8.96 3.80
CA ALA A 166 -21.46 -9.70 2.95
C ALA A 166 -22.00 -9.79 1.50
N ILE A 167 -23.30 -10.09 1.33
CA ILE A 167 -23.94 -10.15 0.02
C ILE A 167 -23.89 -8.78 -0.66
N ALA A 168 -24.23 -7.70 0.04
CA ALA A 168 -24.21 -6.35 -0.51
C ALA A 168 -22.82 -5.96 -1.05
N TYR A 169 -21.74 -6.28 -0.31
CA TYR A 169 -20.38 -5.99 -0.76
C TYR A 169 -19.86 -6.95 -1.84
N ARG A 170 -20.33 -8.19 -1.86
CA ARG A 170 -20.10 -9.09 -2.99
C ARG A 170 -20.68 -8.52 -4.28
N ASP A 171 -21.90 -8.00 -4.24
CA ASP A 171 -22.57 -7.47 -5.41
C ASP A 171 -21.90 -6.17 -5.90
N LYS A 172 -21.45 -5.30 -5.00
CA LYS A 172 -20.60 -4.14 -5.34
C LYS A 172 -19.29 -4.59 -6.02
N PHE A 173 -18.60 -5.59 -5.49
CA PHE A 173 -17.39 -6.14 -6.06
C PHE A 173 -17.60 -6.70 -7.48
N LEU A 174 -18.69 -7.40 -7.71
CA LEU A 174 -19.04 -7.94 -9.03
C LEU A 174 -19.42 -6.84 -10.02
N GLY A 175 -20.11 -5.79 -9.57
CA GLY A 175 -20.44 -4.62 -10.39
C GLY A 175 -19.21 -3.90 -10.92
N VAL A 176 -18.24 -3.63 -10.06
CA VAL A 176 -16.95 -3.03 -10.49
C VAL A 176 -16.20 -3.93 -11.48
N LYS A 177 -16.20 -5.24 -11.25
CA LYS A 177 -15.55 -6.20 -12.17
C LYS A 177 -16.18 -6.17 -13.56
N GLN A 178 -17.50 -6.07 -13.66
CA GLN A 178 -18.20 -6.03 -14.95
C GLN A 178 -17.92 -4.71 -15.69
N SER A 179 -17.89 -3.59 -14.97
CA SER A 179 -17.57 -2.28 -15.55
C SER A 179 -16.16 -2.25 -16.15
N VAL A 180 -15.17 -2.79 -15.45
CA VAL A 180 -13.78 -2.88 -15.96
C VAL A 180 -13.70 -3.74 -17.23
N LEU A 181 -14.44 -4.84 -17.31
CA LEU A 181 -14.46 -5.69 -18.51
C LEU A 181 -15.07 -4.96 -19.71
N ASN A 182 -16.14 -4.20 -19.51
CA ASN A 182 -16.82 -3.44 -20.57
C ASN A 182 -15.98 -2.26 -21.12
N GLN A 183 -14.94 -1.81 -20.39
CA GLN A 183 -14.02 -0.77 -20.86
C GLN A 183 -12.87 -1.32 -21.71
N LEU A 184 -12.67 -2.64 -21.71
CA LEU A 184 -11.60 -3.32 -22.48
C LEU A 184 -12.11 -3.87 -23.84
N GLU A 185 -13.41 -3.83 -24.09
CA GLU A 185 -14.06 -4.14 -25.37
C GLU A 185 -14.23 -2.86 -26.22
#